data_e61ece7fd55df5ad362b98c258900d6e
#
_entry.id   e61ece7fd55df5ad362b98c258900d6e
#
_cell.length_a   1.000
_cell.length_b   1.000
_cell.length_c   1.000
_cell.angle_alpha   90.00
_cell.angle_beta   90.00
_cell.angle_gamma   90.00
#
_symmetry.space_group_name_H-M   'P 1'
#
loop_
_entity.id
_entity.type
_entity.pdbx_description
1 polymer ?
#
loop_
_entity_poly.entity_id
_entity_poly.type
_entity_poly.pdbx_seq_one_letter_code
_entity_poly.pdbx_strand_id
1 'polypeptide(L)'
;MDREKTDGPIISAFGTHGFKVDDGYYRALLITPERADGWEPPAFEALGEADVAALFVIDPAPEFLLLGTGATLRHPPLAFRKAMDARGIGIEAMDSRAAARAWSVLRGEGRWIAGALYPFAD
;
A
#
# COMPACT_ATOMS: atom_id res chain seq x y z
N MET A 1 17.20 -18.94 12.99
CA MET A 1 16.72 -18.62 12.88
C MET A 1 16.24 -17.74 12.63
N ASP A 2 16.15 -17.53 12.09
CA ASP A 2 15.74 -16.73 11.89
C ASP A 2 14.74 -16.22 11.83
N ARG A 3 14.40 -15.92 11.84
CA ARG A 3 13.61 -15.44 11.87
C ARG A 3 12.83 -14.70 11.80
N GLU A 4 12.70 -14.71 12.20
CA GLU A 4 11.92 -13.67 12.33
C GLU A 4 11.86 -12.81 11.19
N LYS A 5 12.41 -13.12 10.26
CA LYS A 5 12.51 -12.37 9.06
C LYS A 5 11.21 -12.39 8.32
N THR A 6 10.75 -11.22 7.91
CA THR A 6 9.55 -11.07 7.10
C THR A 6 9.84 -11.54 5.69
N ASP A 7 8.97 -12.39 5.15
CA ASP A 7 9.06 -12.76 3.74
C ASP A 7 8.49 -11.65 2.88
N GLY A 8 9.16 -11.35 1.78
CA GLY A 8 8.70 -10.38 0.83
C GLY A 8 9.15 -8.97 1.18
N PRO A 9 8.74 -7.98 0.38
CA PRO A 9 9.25 -6.62 0.53
C PRO A 9 8.71 -5.91 1.75
N ILE A 10 9.56 -5.10 2.36
CA ILE A 10 9.16 -4.18 3.42
C ILE A 10 9.68 -2.80 3.06
N ILE A 11 9.05 -1.78 3.64
CA ILE A 11 9.46 -0.40 3.43
C ILE A 11 10.44 -0.05 4.53
N SER A 12 11.72 0.03 4.17
CA SER A 12 12.79 0.19 5.17
C SER A 12 13.05 1.65 5.53
N ALA A 13 12.66 2.58 4.66
CA ALA A 13 12.85 4.00 4.90
C ALA A 13 11.93 4.80 4.00
N PHE A 14 11.72 6.05 4.34
CA PHE A 14 10.99 6.97 3.47
C PHE A 14 11.48 8.38 3.72
N GLY A 15 11.30 9.24 2.73
CA GLY A 15 11.75 10.62 2.81
C GLY A 15 11.29 11.39 1.60
N THR A 16 11.97 12.50 1.30
CA THR A 16 11.57 13.38 0.20
C THR A 16 11.59 12.69 -1.16
N HIS A 17 12.39 11.65 -1.30
CA HIS A 17 12.51 10.94 -2.59
C HIS A 17 11.58 9.74 -2.71
N GLY A 18 10.79 9.47 -1.69
CA GLY A 18 9.84 8.38 -1.74
C GLY A 18 10.12 7.28 -0.73
N PHE A 19 9.70 6.07 -1.10
CA PHE A 19 9.77 4.91 -0.22
C PHE A 19 10.93 4.03 -0.64
N LYS A 20 11.73 3.60 0.33
CA LYS A 20 12.81 2.66 0.03
C LYS A 20 12.35 1.25 0.30
N VAL A 21 12.41 0.40 -0.74
CA VAL A 21 12.07 -1.01 -0.63
C VAL A 21 13.23 -1.77 -1.25
N ASP A 22 13.85 -2.65 -0.48
CA ASP A 22 15.07 -3.35 -0.90
C ASP A 22 16.09 -2.31 -1.37
N ASP A 23 16.55 -2.39 -2.62
CA ASP A 23 17.55 -1.47 -3.14
C ASP A 23 16.95 -0.33 -3.97
N GLY A 24 15.63 -0.27 -4.08
CA GLY A 24 14.98 0.71 -4.93
C GLY A 24 14.25 1.79 -4.16
N TYR A 25 14.04 2.91 -4.82
CA TYR A 25 13.22 3.99 -4.29
C TYR A 25 12.02 4.16 -5.21
N TYR A 26 10.85 4.34 -4.61
CA TYR A 26 9.59 4.48 -5.34
C TYR A 26 8.89 5.75 -4.89
N ARG A 27 8.56 6.61 -5.84
CA ARG A 27 7.84 7.83 -5.53
C ARG A 27 6.42 7.51 -5.05
N ALA A 28 5.78 6.57 -5.73
CA ALA A 28 4.50 6.00 -5.34
C ALA A 28 4.61 4.50 -5.51
N LEU A 29 3.84 3.73 -4.75
CA LEU A 29 4.14 2.33 -4.57
C LEU A 29 2.90 1.46 -4.49
N LEU A 30 2.91 0.34 -5.22
CA LEU A 30 1.99 -0.76 -4.99
C LEU A 30 2.81 -1.90 -4.40
N ILE A 31 2.37 -2.45 -3.28
CA ILE A 31 3.16 -3.45 -2.57
C ILE A 31 2.26 -4.57 -2.04
N THR A 32 2.74 -5.80 -2.21
CA THR A 32 2.08 -6.99 -1.67
C THR A 32 3.12 -7.77 -0.90
N PRO A 33 2.74 -8.85 -0.21
CA PRO A 33 3.74 -9.71 0.44
C PRO A 33 4.71 -10.35 -0.54
N GLU A 34 4.43 -10.30 -1.84
CA GLU A 34 5.24 -10.98 -2.83
C GLU A 34 6.08 -10.04 -3.69
N ARG A 35 5.68 -8.77 -3.83
CA ARG A 35 6.42 -7.85 -4.69
C ARG A 35 6.08 -6.39 -4.42
N ALA A 36 6.97 -5.54 -4.87
CA ALA A 36 6.76 -4.10 -4.83
C ALA A 36 6.97 -3.55 -6.24
N ASP A 37 6.12 -2.63 -6.65
CA ASP A 37 6.18 -2.03 -7.98
C ASP A 37 5.99 -0.53 -7.88
N GLY A 38 6.63 0.20 -8.77
CA GLY A 38 6.37 1.62 -8.93
C GLY A 38 4.94 1.82 -9.42
N TRP A 39 4.36 2.95 -9.06
CA TRP A 39 2.97 3.21 -9.37
C TRP A 39 2.83 4.63 -9.91
N GLU A 40 1.98 4.80 -10.89
CA GLU A 40 1.61 6.11 -11.39
C GLU A 40 0.14 6.31 -11.06
N PRO A 41 -0.14 6.79 -9.86
CA PRO A 41 -1.53 6.87 -9.42
C PRO A 41 -2.29 7.97 -10.14
N PRO A 42 -3.61 7.79 -10.29
CA PRO A 42 -4.44 8.89 -10.77
C PRO A 42 -4.54 9.97 -9.69
N ALA A 43 -5.11 11.11 -10.04
CA ALA A 43 -5.47 12.08 -9.02
C ALA A 43 -6.30 11.36 -7.96
N PHE A 44 -6.12 11.72 -6.70
CA PHE A 44 -6.74 10.96 -5.60
C PHE A 44 -8.26 10.87 -5.77
N GLU A 45 -8.88 11.95 -6.23
CA GLU A 45 -10.34 11.99 -6.44
C GLU A 45 -10.81 11.04 -7.53
N ALA A 46 -9.90 10.60 -8.39
CA ALA A 46 -10.22 9.71 -9.50
C ALA A 46 -9.80 8.26 -9.24
N LEU A 47 -9.34 7.97 -8.03
CA LEU A 47 -8.88 6.62 -7.71
C LEU A 47 -10.01 5.62 -7.91
N GLY A 48 -9.73 4.57 -8.68
CA GLY A 48 -10.70 3.53 -8.97
C GLY A 48 -10.11 2.15 -8.79
N GLU A 49 -10.98 1.17 -8.83
CA GLU A 49 -10.60 -0.22 -8.62
C GLU A 49 -9.50 -0.67 -9.59
N ALA A 50 -9.59 -0.26 -10.85
CA ALA A 50 -8.62 -0.68 -11.86
C ALA A 50 -7.21 -0.19 -11.53
N ASP A 51 -7.09 0.92 -10.81
CA ASP A 51 -5.78 1.48 -10.49
C ASP A 51 -4.99 0.63 -9.51
N VAL A 52 -5.67 -0.24 -8.76
CA VAL A 52 -5.03 -1.08 -7.76
C VAL A 52 -5.29 -2.57 -8.00
N ALA A 53 -5.85 -2.91 -9.17
CA ALA A 53 -6.25 -4.29 -9.45
C ALA A 53 -5.10 -5.28 -9.34
N ALA A 54 -3.87 -4.86 -9.65
CA ALA A 54 -2.72 -5.75 -9.57
C ALA A 54 -2.46 -6.26 -8.15
N LEU A 55 -2.97 -5.55 -7.14
CA LEU A 55 -2.76 -5.96 -5.75
C LEU A 55 -3.61 -7.17 -5.35
N PHE A 56 -4.67 -7.45 -6.12
CA PHE A 56 -5.65 -8.47 -5.70
C PHE A 56 -5.47 -9.80 -6.42
N VAL A 57 -4.35 -9.97 -7.15
CA VAL A 57 -4.08 -11.24 -7.81
C VAL A 57 -3.37 -12.23 -6.91
N ILE A 58 -2.97 -11.81 -5.73
CA ILE A 58 -2.30 -12.72 -4.79
C ILE A 58 -3.32 -13.70 -4.20
N ASP A 59 -2.84 -14.87 -3.82
CA ASP A 59 -3.68 -15.92 -3.29
C ASP A 59 -3.06 -16.43 -2.00
N PRO A 60 -3.76 -16.33 -0.86
CA PRO A 60 -5.13 -15.81 -0.74
C PRO A 60 -5.19 -14.30 -0.97
N ALA A 61 -6.41 -13.78 -1.14
CA ALA A 61 -6.60 -12.35 -1.28
C ALA A 61 -6.14 -11.61 -0.02
N PRO A 62 -5.76 -10.35 -0.14
CA PRO A 62 -5.29 -9.62 1.05
C PRO A 62 -6.42 -9.39 2.03
N GLU A 63 -6.05 -9.35 3.32
CA GLU A 63 -7.03 -9.09 4.38
C GLU A 63 -7.66 -7.71 4.24
N PHE A 64 -6.85 -6.73 3.90
CA PHE A 64 -7.34 -5.37 3.65
C PHE A 64 -6.31 -4.62 2.82
N LEU A 65 -6.73 -3.46 2.33
CA LEU A 65 -5.86 -2.57 1.59
C LEU A 65 -5.39 -1.44 2.50
N LEU A 66 -4.09 -1.30 2.62
CA LEU A 66 -3.48 -0.20 3.34
C LEU A 66 -3.27 0.92 2.34
N LEU A 67 -4.00 2.02 2.49
CA LEU A 67 -3.97 3.11 1.52
C LEU A 67 -3.26 4.32 2.10
N GLY A 68 -2.11 4.65 1.52
CA GLY A 68 -1.38 5.86 1.87
C GLY A 68 -1.89 7.01 1.02
N THR A 69 -2.43 8.03 1.66
CA THR A 69 -3.17 9.09 0.95
C THR A 69 -2.36 10.33 0.64
N GLY A 70 -1.05 10.26 0.81
CA GLY A 70 -0.17 11.40 0.52
C GLY A 70 0.30 12.08 1.78
N ALA A 71 0.54 13.39 1.68
CA ALA A 71 1.08 14.16 2.80
C ALA A 71 0.14 14.22 3.99
N THR A 72 -1.17 14.14 3.75
CA THR A 72 -2.18 14.20 4.81
C THR A 72 -3.21 13.11 4.58
N LEU A 73 -3.95 12.79 5.61
CA LEU A 73 -5.05 11.85 5.49
C LEU A 73 -6.15 12.44 4.61
N ARG A 74 -6.58 11.68 3.63
CA ARG A 74 -7.73 12.02 2.79
C ARG A 74 -8.63 10.80 2.72
N HIS A 75 -9.93 11.04 2.55
CA HIS A 75 -10.88 9.93 2.44
C HIS A 75 -11.00 9.52 0.99
N PRO A 76 -10.90 8.23 0.68
CA PRO A 76 -11.01 7.78 -0.71
C PRO A 76 -12.40 8.01 -1.28
N PRO A 77 -12.52 8.13 -2.61
CA PRO A 77 -13.82 8.33 -3.25
C PRO A 77 -14.81 7.24 -2.88
N LEU A 78 -16.08 7.61 -2.79
CA LEU A 78 -17.13 6.66 -2.44
C LEU A 78 -17.18 5.48 -3.39
N ALA A 79 -17.04 5.74 -4.69
CA ALA A 79 -17.08 4.67 -5.68
C ALA A 79 -15.96 3.65 -5.43
N PHE A 80 -14.76 4.14 -5.05
CA PHE A 80 -13.66 3.25 -4.73
C PHE A 80 -13.97 2.41 -3.49
N ARG A 81 -14.51 3.06 -2.46
CA ARG A 81 -14.86 2.33 -1.22
C ARG A 81 -15.89 1.24 -1.49
N LYS A 82 -16.88 1.56 -2.33
CA LYS A 82 -17.90 0.57 -2.68
C LYS A 82 -17.32 -0.60 -3.46
N ALA A 83 -16.38 -0.32 -4.36
CA ALA A 83 -15.74 -1.39 -5.13
C ALA A 83 -14.94 -2.32 -4.25
N MET A 84 -14.21 -1.78 -3.27
CA MET A 84 -13.46 -2.60 -2.34
C MET A 84 -14.39 -3.42 -1.45
N ASP A 85 -15.47 -2.79 -0.99
CA ASP A 85 -16.45 -3.44 -0.16
C ASP A 85 -17.07 -4.63 -0.90
N ALA A 86 -17.35 -4.47 -2.19
CA ALA A 86 -17.91 -5.55 -3.01
C ALA A 86 -16.93 -6.72 -3.14
N ARG A 87 -15.64 -6.48 -3.00
CA ARG A 87 -14.63 -7.55 -2.99
C ARG A 87 -14.43 -8.15 -1.61
N GLY A 88 -15.06 -7.59 -0.60
CA GLY A 88 -14.84 -8.02 0.78
C GLY A 88 -13.50 -7.54 1.33
N ILE A 89 -12.92 -6.49 0.77
CA ILE A 89 -11.62 -5.97 1.19
C ILE A 89 -11.82 -4.64 1.90
N GLY A 90 -11.45 -4.59 3.18
CA GLY A 90 -11.49 -3.35 3.92
C GLY A 90 -10.38 -2.39 3.48
N ILE A 91 -10.56 -1.11 3.77
CA ILE A 91 -9.56 -0.09 3.49
C ILE A 91 -9.13 0.53 4.81
N GLU A 92 -7.81 0.56 5.02
CA GLU A 92 -7.23 1.31 6.13
C GLU A 92 -6.50 2.49 5.51
N ALA A 93 -7.13 3.66 5.58
CA ALA A 93 -6.55 4.86 4.97
C ALA A 93 -5.79 5.67 6.01
N MET A 94 -4.62 6.15 5.65
CA MET A 94 -3.81 7.00 6.51
C MET A 94 -2.85 7.79 5.62
N ASP A 95 -2.21 8.82 6.16
CA ASP A 95 -1.22 9.51 5.34
C ASP A 95 -0.10 8.54 4.97
N SER A 96 0.66 8.87 3.93
CA SER A 96 1.60 7.91 3.36
C SER A 96 2.78 7.57 4.28
N ARG A 97 3.18 8.48 5.18
CA ARG A 97 4.22 8.15 6.14
C ARG A 97 3.73 7.13 7.14
N ALA A 98 2.52 7.34 7.65
CA ALA A 98 1.91 6.38 8.58
C ALA A 98 1.71 5.04 7.89
N ALA A 99 1.28 5.05 6.63
CA ALA A 99 1.08 3.82 5.88
C ALA A 99 2.38 3.06 5.69
N ALA A 100 3.48 3.77 5.41
CA ALA A 100 4.77 3.12 5.24
C ALA A 100 5.22 2.42 6.53
N ARG A 101 5.03 3.08 7.68
CA ARG A 101 5.37 2.46 8.96
C ARG A 101 4.46 1.28 9.26
N ALA A 102 3.17 1.44 9.00
CA ALA A 102 2.19 0.38 9.28
C ALA A 102 2.47 -0.85 8.43
N TRP A 103 2.87 -0.66 7.17
CA TRP A 103 3.19 -1.78 6.31
C TRP A 103 4.23 -2.69 6.97
N SER A 104 5.34 -2.10 7.38
CA SER A 104 6.43 -2.90 7.91
C SER A 104 6.07 -3.56 9.24
N VAL A 105 5.33 -2.85 10.10
CA VAL A 105 4.88 -3.42 11.37
C VAL A 105 3.96 -4.60 11.12
N LEU A 106 2.96 -4.42 10.26
CA LEU A 106 1.97 -5.46 10.02
C LEU A 106 2.58 -6.67 9.31
N ARG A 107 3.48 -6.43 8.36
CA ARG A 107 4.17 -7.55 7.72
C ARG A 107 5.05 -8.30 8.71
N GLY A 108 5.66 -7.57 9.63
CA GLY A 108 6.45 -8.21 10.69
C GLY A 108 5.61 -9.09 11.59
N GLU A 109 4.30 -8.82 11.66
CA GLU A 109 3.35 -9.64 12.41
C GLU A 109 2.75 -10.75 11.56
N GLY A 110 3.19 -10.89 10.33
CA GLY A 110 2.70 -11.93 9.46
C GLY A 110 1.36 -11.64 8.80
N ARG A 111 0.90 -10.38 8.83
CA ARG A 111 -0.38 -10.03 8.24
C ARG A 111 -0.29 -10.07 6.72
N TRP A 112 -1.31 -10.61 6.09
CA TRP A 112 -1.38 -10.78 4.64
C TRP A 112 -2.20 -9.65 4.05
N ILE A 113 -1.53 -8.56 3.68
CA ILE A 113 -2.17 -7.32 3.29
C ILE A 113 -1.57 -6.79 1.99
N ALA A 114 -2.25 -5.84 1.37
CA ALA A 114 -1.73 -5.14 0.20
C ALA A 114 -1.66 -3.65 0.50
N GLY A 115 -0.81 -2.93 -0.19
CA GLY A 115 -0.66 -1.49 0.02
C GLY A 115 -0.61 -0.71 -1.28
N ALA A 116 -1.21 0.47 -1.26
CA ALA A 116 -1.14 1.44 -2.35
C ALA A 116 -0.83 2.78 -1.71
N LEU A 117 0.34 3.34 -2.00
CA LEU A 117 0.81 4.52 -1.32
C LEU A 117 1.07 5.65 -2.29
N TYR A 118 0.34 6.74 -2.11
CA TYR A 118 0.54 7.97 -2.87
C TYR A 118 1.83 8.66 -2.42
N PRO A 119 2.42 9.50 -3.27
CA PRO A 119 3.63 10.22 -2.89
C PRO A 119 3.40 11.10 -1.67
N PHE A 120 4.47 11.33 -0.89
CA PHE A 120 4.38 12.21 0.28
C PHE A 120 4.08 13.64 -0.10
N ALA A 121 4.59 14.08 -1.24
CA ALA A 121 4.43 15.43 -1.70
C ALA A 121 4.19 15.41 -3.20
N ASP A 122 3.61 16.44 -3.68
CA ASP A 122 3.31 16.56 -5.12
C ASP A 122 4.53 16.93 -5.93
#